data_901f25efb83feb58228d625468ff98a4
#
_entry.id   901f25efb83feb58228d625468ff98a4
#
_cell.length_a   1.000
_cell.length_b   1.000
_cell.length_c   1.000
_cell.angle_alpha   90.00
_cell.angle_beta   90.00
_cell.angle_gamma   90.00
#
_symmetry.space_group_name_H-M   'P 1'
#
loop_
_entity.id
_entity.type
_entity.pdbx_description
1 polymer ?
#
loop_
_entity_poly.entity_id
_entity_poly.type
_entity_poly.pdbx_seq_one_letter_code
_entity_poly.pdbx_strand_id
1 'polypeptide(L)'
;MERFRVEPADIYTVVNKTVLNNEDRKILTMLYQPIIGPIAISLYLSLWYDLDKIEMVSNEFNHHHLITNMHMSLEEIVSARKSLEAIGLLKTYAKEDNVNYFIYELYSPLMA
;
A
#
# COMPACT_ATOMS: atom_id res chain seq x y z
N MET A 1 3.68 7.01 -16.17
CA MET A 1 4.84 7.69 -15.61
C MET A 1 4.49 8.35 -14.30
N GLU A 2 5.33 8.16 -13.30
CA GLU A 2 5.11 8.76 -12.00
C GLU A 2 5.29 10.28 -12.10
N ARG A 3 4.26 11.02 -11.76
CA ARG A 3 4.33 12.48 -11.82
C ARG A 3 5.08 13.05 -10.64
N PHE A 4 4.90 12.44 -9.46
CA PHE A 4 5.56 12.88 -8.24
C PHE A 4 6.57 11.83 -7.83
N ARG A 5 7.80 12.28 -7.59
CA ARG A 5 8.80 11.41 -7.02
C ARG A 5 8.56 11.30 -5.53
N VAL A 6 8.50 10.08 -5.02
CA VAL A 6 8.33 9.84 -3.59
C VAL A 6 9.65 10.05 -2.88
N GLU A 7 9.62 10.81 -1.78
CA GLU A 7 10.77 11.00 -0.90
C GLU A 7 10.46 10.40 0.47
N PRO A 8 11.49 10.03 1.24
CA PRO A 8 11.21 9.40 2.55
C PRO A 8 10.39 10.26 3.51
N ALA A 9 10.53 11.59 3.42
CA ALA A 9 9.79 12.52 4.29
C ALA A 9 8.34 12.72 3.84
N ASP A 10 7.97 12.28 2.65
CA ASP A 10 6.61 12.45 2.14
C ASP A 10 5.62 11.67 2.98
N ILE A 11 4.47 12.28 3.20
CA ILE A 11 3.44 11.75 4.10
C ILE A 11 2.45 10.89 3.33
N TYR A 12 1.97 9.83 3.97
CA TYR A 12 0.88 9.05 3.40
C TYR A 12 -0.18 8.76 4.45
N THR A 13 -1.39 8.56 3.97
CA THR A 13 -2.52 8.06 4.73
C THR A 13 -3.07 6.87 3.98
N VAL A 14 -3.46 5.83 4.70
CA VAL A 14 -4.07 4.64 4.09
C VAL A 14 -5.58 4.71 4.29
N VAL A 15 -6.31 4.40 3.24
CA VAL A 15 -7.76 4.30 3.26
C VAL A 15 -8.14 2.94 2.73
N ASN A 16 -9.12 2.29 3.34
CA ASN A 16 -9.58 1.00 2.86
C ASN A 16 -11.04 1.12 2.39
N LYS A 17 -11.29 0.70 1.17
CA LYS A 17 -12.63 0.73 0.60
C LYS A 17 -13.45 -0.49 0.98
N THR A 18 -12.79 -1.58 1.30
CA THR A 18 -13.46 -2.84 1.60
C THR A 18 -12.76 -3.51 2.77
N VAL A 19 -13.49 -4.33 3.52
CA VAL A 19 -12.94 -5.05 4.67
C VAL A 19 -12.16 -6.28 4.19
N LEU A 20 -10.95 -6.44 4.70
CA LEU A 20 -10.14 -7.61 4.43
C LEU A 20 -10.48 -8.70 5.45
N ASN A 21 -10.86 -9.88 4.98
CA ASN A 21 -11.18 -11.01 5.85
C ASN A 21 -10.16 -12.15 5.64
N ASN A 22 -10.33 -13.24 6.39
CA ASN A 22 -9.39 -14.37 6.30
C ASN A 22 -9.37 -15.00 4.92
N GLU A 23 -10.51 -15.05 4.23
CA GLU A 23 -10.60 -15.60 2.90
C GLU A 23 -9.81 -14.74 1.91
N ASP A 24 -9.88 -13.43 2.07
CA ASP A 24 -9.10 -12.51 1.24
C ASP A 24 -7.61 -12.74 1.40
N ARG A 25 -7.15 -13.04 2.63
CA ARG A 25 -5.74 -13.33 2.88
C ARG A 25 -5.28 -14.58 2.14
N LYS A 26 -6.12 -15.60 2.12
CA LYS A 26 -5.85 -16.82 1.35
C LYS A 26 -5.74 -16.51 -0.13
N ILE A 27 -6.67 -15.72 -0.65
CA ILE A 27 -6.68 -15.34 -2.06
C ILE A 27 -5.40 -14.57 -2.41
N LEU A 28 -4.98 -13.64 -1.55
CA LEU A 28 -3.75 -12.89 -1.74
C LEU A 28 -2.55 -13.82 -1.86
N THR A 29 -2.46 -14.80 -0.96
CA THR A 29 -1.31 -15.70 -0.91
C THR A 29 -1.34 -16.70 -2.07
N MET A 30 -2.51 -17.24 -2.39
CA MET A 30 -2.61 -18.33 -3.35
C MET A 30 -2.71 -17.88 -4.80
N LEU A 31 -3.37 -16.74 -5.04
CA LEU A 31 -3.62 -16.29 -6.41
C LEU A 31 -2.80 -15.06 -6.81
N TYR A 32 -2.55 -14.15 -5.90
CA TYR A 32 -1.87 -12.90 -6.22
C TYR A 32 -0.37 -12.97 -6.00
N GLN A 33 0.05 -13.56 -4.88
CA GLN A 33 1.48 -13.64 -4.56
C GLN A 33 2.31 -14.33 -5.65
N PRO A 34 1.85 -15.43 -6.28
CA PRO A 34 2.61 -16.03 -7.39
C PRO A 34 2.79 -15.08 -8.58
N ILE A 35 1.93 -14.09 -8.73
CA ILE A 35 1.98 -13.15 -9.86
C ILE A 35 2.87 -11.95 -9.54
N ILE A 36 2.66 -11.32 -8.37
CA ILE A 36 3.33 -10.05 -8.03
C ILE A 36 4.44 -10.21 -7.00
N GLY A 37 4.58 -11.38 -6.41
CA GLY A 37 5.64 -11.67 -5.45
C GLY A 37 5.30 -11.33 -4.01
N PRO A 38 6.07 -11.89 -3.06
CA PRO A 38 5.80 -11.71 -1.64
C PRO A 38 6.05 -10.28 -1.14
N ILE A 39 6.95 -9.54 -1.76
CA ILE A 39 7.28 -8.19 -1.35
C ILE A 39 6.08 -7.27 -1.53
N ALA A 40 5.41 -7.34 -2.68
CA ALA A 40 4.21 -6.54 -2.93
C ALA A 40 3.07 -6.91 -1.98
N ILE A 41 2.88 -8.19 -1.71
CA ILE A 41 1.87 -8.65 -0.75
C ILE A 41 2.21 -8.15 0.66
N SER A 42 3.48 -8.18 1.04
CA SER A 42 3.94 -7.63 2.32
C SER A 42 3.62 -6.15 2.46
N LEU A 43 3.84 -5.38 1.40
CA LEU A 43 3.50 -3.96 1.42
C LEU A 43 2.00 -3.76 1.62
N TYR A 44 1.18 -4.51 0.86
CA TYR A 44 -0.27 -4.44 0.98
C TYR A 44 -0.72 -4.70 2.44
N LEU A 45 -0.22 -5.76 3.04
CA LEU A 45 -0.57 -6.11 4.41
C LEU A 45 -0.05 -5.08 5.42
N SER A 46 1.14 -4.54 5.20
CA SER A 46 1.69 -3.50 6.08
C SER A 46 0.84 -2.25 6.06
N LEU A 47 0.39 -1.83 4.88
CA LEU A 47 -0.51 -0.68 4.76
C LEU A 47 -1.86 -0.99 5.42
N TRP A 48 -2.36 -2.20 5.24
CA TRP A 48 -3.63 -2.62 5.83
C TRP A 48 -3.55 -2.57 7.37
N TYR A 49 -2.42 -2.98 7.95
CA TYR A 49 -2.23 -2.94 9.40
C TYR A 49 -2.03 -1.52 9.95
N ASP A 50 -1.71 -0.54 9.11
CA ASP A 50 -1.67 0.86 9.51
C ASP A 50 -3.06 1.45 9.74
N LEU A 51 -4.11 0.81 9.23
CA LEU A 51 -5.47 1.31 9.33
C LEU A 51 -6.02 1.25 10.75
N ASP A 52 -6.79 2.28 11.12
CA ASP A 52 -7.69 2.18 12.26
C ASP A 52 -8.84 1.29 11.85
N LYS A 53 -9.10 0.23 12.64
CA LYS A 53 -10.09 -0.79 12.27
C LYS A 53 -11.52 -0.30 12.33
N ILE A 54 -11.77 0.77 13.06
CA ILE A 54 -13.12 1.33 13.18
C ILE A 54 -13.37 2.32 12.04
N GLU A 55 -12.43 3.24 11.83
CA GLU A 55 -12.62 4.31 10.84
C GLU A 55 -12.16 3.93 9.44
N MET A 56 -11.36 2.87 9.31
CA MET A 56 -10.83 2.39 8.04
C MET A 56 -9.93 3.42 7.35
N VAL A 57 -9.31 4.27 8.16
CA VAL A 57 -8.36 5.29 7.74
C VAL A 57 -7.19 5.24 8.72
N SER A 58 -5.97 5.41 8.22
CA SER A 58 -4.80 5.44 9.09
C SER A 58 -4.53 6.85 9.61
N ASN A 59 -3.66 6.95 10.60
CA ASN A 59 -3.00 8.20 10.93
C ASN A 59 -2.09 8.60 9.77
N GLU A 60 -1.57 9.81 9.81
CA GLU A 60 -0.55 10.24 8.87
C GLU A 60 0.79 9.66 9.28
N PHE A 61 1.47 9.03 8.32
CA PHE A 61 2.82 8.53 8.49
C PHE A 61 3.71 9.12 7.40
N ASN A 62 5.02 9.14 7.62
CA ASN A 62 5.93 9.40 6.51
C ASN A 62 6.47 8.07 5.96
N HIS A 63 7.14 8.11 4.81
CA HIS A 63 7.61 6.88 4.19
C HIS A 63 8.79 6.23 4.92
N HIS A 64 9.44 6.96 5.85
CA HIS A 64 10.41 6.35 6.76
C HIS A 64 9.77 5.23 7.58
N HIS A 65 8.49 5.39 7.95
CA HIS A 65 7.76 4.35 8.67
C HIS A 65 7.75 3.03 7.89
N LEU A 66 7.47 3.09 6.60
CA LEU A 66 7.48 1.88 5.75
C LEU A 66 8.89 1.33 5.57
N ILE A 67 9.86 2.22 5.32
CA ILE A 67 11.25 1.82 5.14
C ILE A 67 11.74 1.04 6.36
N THR A 68 11.48 1.58 7.54
CA THR A 68 11.91 0.97 8.80
C THR A 68 11.15 -0.32 9.08
N ASN A 69 9.82 -0.28 8.94
CA ASN A 69 8.96 -1.42 9.27
C ASN A 69 9.19 -2.60 8.34
N MET A 70 9.36 -2.33 7.05
CA MET A 70 9.54 -3.39 6.06
C MET A 70 11.00 -3.78 5.84
N HIS A 71 11.93 -3.00 6.39
CA HIS A 71 13.35 -3.23 6.23
C HIS A 71 13.76 -3.25 4.75
N MET A 72 13.26 -2.27 3.99
CA MET A 72 13.44 -2.19 2.55
C MET A 72 13.74 -0.77 2.13
N SER A 73 14.38 -0.63 0.98
CA SER A 73 14.63 0.69 0.41
C SER A 73 13.33 1.32 -0.10
N LEU A 74 13.33 2.63 -0.22
CA LEU A 74 12.18 3.35 -0.78
C LEU A 74 11.91 2.89 -2.22
N GLU A 75 12.95 2.63 -3.00
CA GLU A 75 12.81 2.17 -4.39
C GLU A 75 12.09 0.83 -4.46
N GLU A 76 12.41 -0.09 -3.55
CA GLU A 76 11.73 -1.38 -3.47
C GLU A 76 10.27 -1.20 -3.08
N ILE A 77 9.98 -0.28 -2.16
CA ILE A 77 8.61 0.02 -1.74
C ILE A 77 7.81 0.61 -2.91
N VAL A 78 8.40 1.54 -3.64
CA VAL A 78 7.73 2.15 -4.81
C VAL A 78 7.47 1.10 -5.90
N SER A 79 8.43 0.21 -6.13
CA SER A 79 8.26 -0.88 -7.09
C SER A 79 7.11 -1.81 -6.66
N ALA A 80 7.06 -2.17 -5.39
CA ALA A 80 5.99 -3.00 -4.84
C ALA A 80 4.63 -2.30 -4.97
N ARG A 81 4.57 -1.00 -4.68
CA ARG A 81 3.36 -0.21 -4.85
C ARG A 81 2.85 -0.28 -6.28
N LYS A 82 3.74 -0.12 -7.25
CA LYS A 82 3.36 -0.16 -8.67
C LYS A 82 2.81 -1.52 -9.07
N SER A 83 3.35 -2.59 -8.51
CA SER A 83 2.82 -3.94 -8.75
C SER A 83 1.39 -4.07 -8.21
N LEU A 84 1.13 -3.52 -7.03
CA LEU A 84 -0.21 -3.53 -6.45
C LEU A 84 -1.19 -2.70 -7.27
N GLU A 85 -0.75 -1.54 -7.77
CA GLU A 85 -1.57 -0.68 -8.62
C GLU A 85 -1.95 -1.39 -9.91
N ALA A 86 -0.98 -2.06 -10.52
CA ALA A 86 -1.19 -2.73 -11.80
C ALA A 86 -2.23 -3.84 -11.72
N ILE A 87 -2.38 -4.47 -10.56
CA ILE A 87 -3.30 -5.60 -10.37
C ILE A 87 -4.61 -5.18 -9.69
N GLY A 88 -4.76 -3.89 -9.36
CA GLY A 88 -6.01 -3.38 -8.82
C GLY A 88 -6.19 -3.52 -7.32
N LEU A 89 -5.13 -3.81 -6.57
CA LEU A 89 -5.21 -3.92 -5.11
C LEU A 89 -4.97 -2.59 -4.40
N LEU A 90 -4.45 -1.60 -5.12
CA LEU A 90 -4.14 -0.31 -4.56
C LEU A 90 -4.32 0.79 -5.59
N LYS A 91 -4.78 1.94 -5.14
CA LYS A 91 -4.85 3.14 -5.96
C LYS A 91 -4.18 4.27 -5.20
N THR A 92 -3.32 5.02 -5.88
CA THR A 92 -2.54 6.08 -5.27
C THR A 92 -3.05 7.43 -5.73
N TYR A 93 -3.27 8.32 -4.78
CA TYR A 93 -3.55 9.73 -5.03
C TYR A 93 -2.42 10.54 -4.42
N ALA A 94 -2.02 11.62 -5.09
CA ALA A 94 -0.94 12.46 -4.61
C ALA A 94 -1.30 13.92 -4.71
N LYS A 95 -0.89 14.67 -3.71
CA LYS A 95 -1.02 16.13 -3.69
C LYS A 95 0.35 16.73 -3.48
N GLU A 96 0.75 17.60 -4.40
CA GLU A 96 2.05 18.26 -4.35
C GLU A 96 2.02 19.44 -3.40
N ASP A 97 3.01 19.51 -2.54
CA ASP A 97 3.21 20.61 -1.62
C ASP A 97 4.69 20.64 -1.23
N ASN A 98 5.10 21.41 -0.22
CA ASN A 98 6.48 21.39 0.29
C ASN A 98 6.92 19.97 0.64
N VAL A 99 6.03 19.24 1.32
CA VAL A 99 6.12 17.79 1.47
C VAL A 99 4.91 17.23 0.72
N ASN A 100 5.12 16.26 -0.15
CA ASN A 100 4.02 15.67 -0.89
C ASN A 100 3.19 14.78 0.02
N TYR A 101 1.89 14.75 -0.25
CA TYR A 101 0.94 13.92 0.48
C TYR A 101 0.41 12.85 -0.45
N PHE A 102 0.40 11.62 0.04
CA PHE A 102 -0.12 10.47 -0.70
C PHE A 102 -1.31 9.87 0.04
N ILE A 103 -2.28 9.39 -0.72
CA ILE A 103 -3.36 8.56 -0.19
C ILE A 103 -3.24 7.22 -0.88
N TYR A 104 -3.09 6.17 -0.09
CA TYR A 104 -3.04 4.80 -0.57
C TYR A 104 -4.37 4.15 -0.26
N GLU A 105 -5.16 3.95 -1.28
CA GLU A 105 -6.50 3.38 -1.16
C GLU A 105 -6.42 1.89 -1.48
N LEU A 106 -6.78 1.07 -0.50
CA LEU A 106 -6.69 -0.38 -0.63
C LEU A 106 -8.01 -0.97 -1.07
N TYR A 107 -7.91 -2.02 -1.86
CA TYR A 107 -9.07 -2.80 -2.33
C TYR A 107 -8.87 -4.26 -1.96
N SER A 108 -9.95 -4.93 -1.58
CA SER A 108 -9.90 -6.37 -1.34
C SER A 108 -9.64 -7.10 -2.65
N PRO A 109 -8.97 -8.27 -2.59
CA PRO A 109 -8.76 -9.05 -3.80
C PRO A 109 -10.10 -9.53 -4.36
N LEU A 110 -10.20 -9.51 -5.69
CA LEU A 110 -11.38 -10.02 -6.37
C LEU A 110 -11.29 -11.54 -6.43
N MET A 111 -12.40 -12.20 -6.23
CA MET A 111 -12.49 -13.63 -6.43
C MET A 111 -12.51 -13.93 -7.93
N ALA A 112 -11.74 -14.93 -8.30
CA ALA A 112 -11.73 -15.38 -9.68
C ALA A 112 -13.05 -16.06 -10.05
#